data_cf96fa56ea628fc1355c6f60d75b485e
#
_entry.id   cf96fa56ea628fc1355c6f60d75b485e
#
_cell.length_a   1.000
_cell.length_b   1.000
_cell.length_c   1.000
_cell.angle_alpha   90.00
_cell.angle_beta   90.00
_cell.angle_gamma   90.00
#
_symmetry.space_group_name_H-M   'P 1'
#
loop_
_entity.id
_entity.type
_entity.pdbx_description
1 polymer ?
#
loop_
_entity_poly.entity_id
_entity_poly.type
_entity_poly.pdbx_seq_one_letter_code
_entity_poly.pdbx_strand_id
1 'polypeptide(L)'
;MEHASNSGPGAHSFPKSARLLRRSEFLAVKQRGHSFADGPFAASWMPRAAEPTRRCRPGEEPTLARVGLAVSAKVGGAVVRNRVKRLLREALRQELAGLPAVDLVIVARGSAPRATLDDMRTWIRRASRRMAGKGQRL
;
A
#
# COMPACT_ATOMS: atom_id res chain seq x y z
N MET A 1 5.67 22.72 15.08
CA MET A 1 5.48 22.32 15.09
C MET A 1 4.99 21.68 14.94
N GLU A 2 4.82 21.30 14.81
CA GLU A 2 4.35 20.71 14.82
C GLU A 2 4.30 19.88 14.67
N HIS A 3 4.48 19.70 14.85
CA HIS A 3 4.60 18.85 14.73
C HIS A 3 3.96 18.05 14.69
N ALA A 4 3.60 18.10 14.77
CA ALA A 4 3.11 17.48 14.80
C ALA A 4 2.67 16.81 14.49
N SER A 5 2.47 16.87 14.18
CA SER A 5 2.10 16.24 13.92
C SER A 5 2.27 15.23 13.88
N ASN A 6 2.59 15.14 13.84
CA ASN A 6 2.95 14.08 13.88
C ASN A 6 2.57 13.45 14.75
N SER A 7 2.24 14.09 14.99
CA SER A 7 1.97 13.44 15.76
C SER A 7 0.73 12.86 15.99
N GLY A 8 -0.26 12.98 15.66
CA GLY A 8 -1.30 12.09 15.93
C GLY A 8 -0.91 10.68 15.66
N PRO A 9 -0.15 10.10 16.50
CA PRO A 9 0.32 8.76 16.21
C PRO A 9 -0.88 7.83 16.10
N GLY A 10 -0.86 7.00 15.13
CA GLY A 10 -1.82 5.95 14.99
C GLY A 10 -3.05 6.30 14.18
N ALA A 11 -3.69 7.44 14.44
CA ALA A 11 -4.96 7.74 13.79
C ALA A 11 -4.85 7.79 12.28
N HIS A 12 -3.74 8.29 11.75
CA HIS A 12 -3.54 8.44 10.32
C HIS A 12 -2.21 7.92 9.85
N SER A 13 -1.53 7.12 10.66
CA SER A 13 -0.27 6.53 10.24
C SER A 13 -0.52 5.27 9.42
N PHE A 14 0.48 4.88 8.65
CA PHE A 14 0.47 3.59 7.98
C PHE A 14 1.10 2.60 8.96
N PRO A 15 0.29 1.85 9.71
CA PRO A 15 0.80 1.07 10.83
C PRO A 15 1.63 -0.12 10.37
N LYS A 16 2.55 -0.52 11.20
CA LYS A 16 3.40 -1.67 10.93
C LYS A 16 2.58 -2.94 10.72
N SER A 17 1.46 -3.08 11.43
CA SER A 17 0.57 -4.22 11.29
C SER A 17 -0.06 -4.33 9.90
N ALA A 18 -0.13 -3.23 9.15
CA ALA A 18 -0.68 -3.21 7.80
C ALA A 18 0.40 -3.33 6.73
N ARG A 19 1.64 -3.63 7.10
CA ARG A 19 2.75 -3.74 6.15
C ARG A 19 3.14 -5.18 5.93
N LEU A 20 3.45 -5.50 4.68
CA LEU A 20 4.12 -6.75 4.36
C LEU A 20 5.60 -6.56 4.65
N LEU A 21 6.12 -7.26 5.63
CA LEU A 21 7.47 -7.06 6.11
C LEU A 21 8.46 -8.12 5.65
N ARG A 22 7.97 -9.32 5.34
CA ARG A 22 8.84 -10.44 5.01
C ARG A 22 8.97 -10.61 3.51
N ARG A 23 10.18 -10.89 3.07
CA ARG A 23 10.44 -11.17 1.65
C ARG A 23 9.59 -12.33 1.13
N SER A 24 9.39 -13.36 1.94
CA SER A 24 8.56 -14.49 1.56
C SER A 24 7.12 -14.10 1.27
N GLU A 25 6.59 -13.12 2.00
CA GLU A 25 5.25 -12.60 1.77
C GLU A 25 5.17 -11.87 0.43
N PHE A 26 6.17 -11.06 0.12
CA PHE A 26 6.24 -10.37 -1.17
C PHE A 26 6.27 -11.37 -2.33
N LEU A 27 7.10 -12.41 -2.21
CA LEU A 27 7.25 -13.40 -3.25
C LEU A 27 5.97 -14.20 -3.44
N ALA A 28 5.31 -14.56 -2.34
CA ALA A 28 4.06 -15.32 -2.42
C ALA A 28 2.99 -14.53 -3.19
N VAL A 29 2.86 -13.25 -2.89
CA VAL A 29 1.89 -12.39 -3.59
C VAL A 29 2.22 -12.29 -5.07
N LYS A 30 3.49 -12.11 -5.40
CA LYS A 30 3.92 -11.98 -6.79
C LYS A 30 3.74 -13.27 -7.58
N GLN A 31 3.96 -14.41 -6.96
CA GLN A 31 3.89 -15.70 -7.64
C GLN A 31 2.48 -16.25 -7.74
N ARG A 32 1.66 -16.05 -6.71
CA ARG A 32 0.34 -16.68 -6.61
C ARG A 32 -0.81 -15.71 -6.82
N GLY A 33 -0.53 -14.42 -6.78
CA GLY A 33 -1.57 -13.42 -6.84
C GLY A 33 -1.92 -13.00 -8.25
N HIS A 34 -2.89 -12.12 -8.32
CA HIS A 34 -3.24 -11.42 -9.54
C HIS A 34 -2.30 -10.23 -9.72
N SER A 35 -2.14 -9.78 -10.96
CA SER A 35 -1.29 -8.64 -11.26
C SER A 35 -1.96 -7.72 -12.26
N PHE A 36 -1.70 -6.44 -12.12
CA PHE A 36 -2.09 -5.46 -13.13
C PHE A 36 -1.13 -4.27 -13.07
N ALA A 37 -1.08 -3.52 -14.15
CA ALA A 37 -0.27 -2.31 -14.22
C ALA A 37 -1.15 -1.16 -14.70
N ASP A 38 -0.97 0.00 -14.09
CA ASP A 38 -1.77 1.17 -14.41
C ASP A 38 -0.93 2.42 -14.11
N GLY A 39 -0.47 3.09 -15.17
CA GLY A 39 0.30 4.32 -15.04
C GLY A 39 1.62 4.15 -14.29
N PRO A 40 1.86 4.93 -13.23
CA PRO A 40 3.15 4.92 -12.55
C PRO A 40 3.40 3.73 -11.64
N PHE A 41 2.40 2.87 -11.45
CA PHE A 41 2.52 1.74 -10.52
C PHE A 41 1.97 0.46 -11.14
N ALA A 42 2.52 -0.64 -10.68
CA ALA A 42 1.97 -1.96 -10.93
C ALA A 42 1.60 -2.58 -9.58
N ALA A 43 0.70 -3.52 -9.60
CA ALA A 43 0.27 -4.18 -8.37
C ALA A 43 0.24 -5.68 -8.56
N SER A 44 0.59 -6.38 -7.50
CA SER A 44 0.33 -7.81 -7.35
C SER A 44 -0.44 -7.98 -6.05
N TRP A 45 -1.48 -8.80 -6.06
CA TRP A 45 -2.30 -8.94 -4.87
C TRP A 45 -2.93 -10.31 -4.80
N MET A 46 -3.30 -10.70 -3.59
CA MET A 46 -4.04 -11.93 -3.38
C MET A 46 -5.01 -11.73 -2.22
N PRO A 47 -6.18 -12.38 -2.27
CA PRO A 47 -7.12 -12.28 -1.15
C PRO A 47 -6.53 -12.89 0.10
N ARG A 48 -6.96 -12.39 1.24
CA ARG A 48 -6.63 -12.98 2.53
C ARG A 48 -7.91 -13.10 3.34
N ALA A 49 -7.85 -13.86 4.42
CA ALA A 49 -8.99 -13.99 5.31
C ALA A 49 -9.42 -12.61 5.79
N ALA A 50 -10.73 -12.37 5.84
CA ALA A 50 -11.27 -11.08 6.23
C ALA A 50 -11.22 -10.90 7.74
N GLU A 51 -10.02 -10.99 8.29
CA GLU A 51 -9.78 -10.80 9.71
C GLU A 51 -8.94 -9.55 9.92
N PRO A 52 -9.27 -8.73 10.92
CA PRO A 52 -8.42 -7.62 11.25
C PRO A 52 -7.03 -8.10 11.63
N THR A 53 -6.02 -7.30 11.34
CA THR A 53 -4.67 -7.65 11.75
C THR A 53 -4.61 -7.73 13.26
N ARG A 54 -3.97 -8.76 13.76
CA ARG A 54 -3.95 -9.02 15.21
C ARG A 54 -3.05 -8.10 16.00
N ARG A 55 -2.12 -7.44 15.35
CA ARG A 55 -1.08 -6.67 16.04
C ARG A 55 -1.33 -5.17 15.97
N CYS A 56 -2.56 -4.78 16.19
CA CYS A 56 -2.86 -3.37 16.31
C CYS A 56 -2.39 -2.86 17.67
N ARG A 57 -1.76 -1.70 17.65
CA ARG A 57 -1.48 -1.00 18.90
C ARG A 57 -2.77 -0.42 19.46
N PRO A 58 -2.85 -0.22 20.76
CA PRO A 58 -4.01 0.47 21.33
C PRO A 58 -4.23 1.80 20.62
N GLY A 59 -5.46 2.04 20.20
CA GLY A 59 -5.81 3.27 19.47
C GLY A 59 -5.68 3.19 17.97
N GLU A 60 -5.09 2.14 17.42
CA GLU A 60 -5.06 1.94 15.98
C GLU A 60 -6.31 1.22 15.53
N GLU A 61 -6.83 1.60 14.37
CA GLU A 61 -7.91 0.84 13.78
C GLU A 61 -7.37 -0.41 13.11
N PRO A 62 -8.00 -1.57 13.32
CA PRO A 62 -7.61 -2.78 12.60
C PRO A 62 -7.82 -2.58 11.12
N THR A 63 -6.90 -3.08 10.31
CA THR A 63 -7.03 -3.04 8.86
C THR A 63 -7.14 -4.46 8.33
N LEU A 64 -7.85 -4.60 7.22
CA LEU A 64 -8.00 -5.89 6.56
C LEU A 64 -6.85 -6.15 5.58
N ALA A 65 -6.30 -5.09 5.00
CA ALA A 65 -5.26 -5.19 3.99
C ALA A 65 -3.86 -5.09 4.59
N ARG A 66 -2.91 -5.79 3.96
CA ARG A 66 -1.48 -5.57 4.21
C ARG A 66 -0.83 -5.16 2.90
N VAL A 67 0.05 -4.17 2.96
CA VAL A 67 0.64 -3.58 1.76
C VAL A 67 2.16 -3.56 1.86
N GLY A 68 2.80 -4.00 0.81
CA GLY A 68 4.23 -3.89 0.64
C GLY A 68 4.56 -2.96 -0.51
N LEU A 69 5.66 -2.23 -0.39
CA LEU A 69 6.11 -1.31 -1.41
C LEU A 69 7.44 -1.77 -1.99
N ALA A 70 7.54 -1.76 -3.31
CA ALA A 70 8.78 -2.10 -4.00
C ALA A 70 9.16 -0.94 -4.92
N VAL A 71 10.27 -0.28 -4.60
CA VAL A 71 10.76 0.84 -5.39
C VAL A 71 12.21 0.54 -5.74
N SER A 72 12.43 0.15 -6.99
CA SER A 72 13.75 -0.29 -7.45
C SER A 72 14.61 0.89 -7.90
N ALA A 73 15.89 0.60 -8.14
CA ALA A 73 16.84 1.60 -8.65
C ALA A 73 16.43 2.15 -10.01
N LYS A 74 15.57 1.46 -10.75
CA LYS A 74 15.06 1.95 -12.04
C LYS A 74 14.22 3.23 -11.91
N VAL A 75 13.67 3.47 -10.73
CA VAL A 75 12.85 4.65 -10.46
C VAL A 75 13.74 5.89 -10.33
N GLY A 76 14.93 5.73 -9.76
CA GLY A 76 15.86 6.83 -9.57
C GLY A 76 16.84 6.52 -8.45
N GLY A 77 17.59 7.53 -8.06
CA GLY A 77 18.54 7.42 -6.96
C GLY A 77 17.83 7.31 -5.60
N ALA A 78 18.63 7.17 -4.55
CA ALA A 78 18.11 6.94 -3.20
C ALA A 78 17.15 8.03 -2.75
N VAL A 79 17.47 9.29 -3.03
CA VAL A 79 16.62 10.43 -2.64
C VAL A 79 15.26 10.34 -3.32
N VAL A 80 15.25 10.04 -4.62
CA VAL A 80 14.02 9.92 -5.40
C VAL A 80 13.18 8.74 -4.91
N ARG A 81 13.83 7.58 -4.69
CA ARG A 81 13.15 6.40 -4.20
C ARG A 81 12.51 6.63 -2.84
N ASN A 82 13.22 7.28 -1.94
CA ASN A 82 12.71 7.58 -0.60
C ASN A 82 11.52 8.53 -0.65
N ARG A 83 11.57 9.49 -1.56
CA ARG A 83 10.45 10.42 -1.76
C ARG A 83 9.21 9.68 -2.26
N VAL A 84 9.37 8.80 -3.24
CA VAL A 84 8.25 8.00 -3.77
C VAL A 84 7.65 7.14 -2.66
N LYS A 85 8.49 6.46 -1.89
CA LYS A 85 8.01 5.65 -0.76
C LYS A 85 7.24 6.47 0.25
N ARG A 86 7.76 7.64 0.59
CA ARG A 86 7.12 8.52 1.57
C ARG A 86 5.74 8.97 1.10
N LEU A 87 5.63 9.37 -0.17
CA LEU A 87 4.36 9.78 -0.73
C LEU A 87 3.37 8.62 -0.80
N LEU A 88 3.84 7.43 -1.17
CA LEU A 88 2.99 6.24 -1.18
C LEU A 88 2.47 5.90 0.22
N ARG A 89 3.33 5.99 1.23
CA ARG A 89 2.89 5.74 2.61
C ARG A 89 1.87 6.76 3.05
N GLU A 90 2.06 8.01 2.66
CA GLU A 90 1.10 9.07 2.97
C GLU A 90 -0.24 8.81 2.29
N ALA A 91 -0.23 8.42 1.03
CA ALA A 91 -1.45 8.09 0.30
C ALA A 91 -2.15 6.88 0.91
N LEU A 92 -1.38 5.85 1.26
CA LEU A 92 -1.91 4.64 1.89
C LEU A 92 -2.52 4.94 3.24
N ARG A 93 -1.88 5.79 4.03
CA ARG A 93 -2.40 6.19 5.33
C ARG A 93 -3.83 6.72 5.21
N GLN A 94 -4.10 7.44 4.14
CA GLN A 94 -5.40 8.06 3.92
C GLN A 94 -6.42 7.12 3.30
N GLU A 95 -5.97 6.14 2.51
CA GLU A 95 -6.87 5.28 1.75
C GLU A 95 -6.95 3.84 2.26
N LEU A 96 -6.17 3.53 3.30
CA LEU A 96 -6.03 2.15 3.77
C LEU A 96 -7.36 1.52 4.21
N ALA A 97 -8.19 2.29 4.88
CA ALA A 97 -9.47 1.79 5.38
C ALA A 97 -10.41 1.34 4.27
N GLY A 98 -10.24 1.88 3.06
CA GLY A 98 -11.07 1.51 1.93
C GLY A 98 -10.57 0.29 1.15
N LEU A 99 -9.40 -0.24 1.51
CA LEU A 99 -8.86 -1.40 0.82
C LEU A 99 -9.55 -2.69 1.26
N PRO A 100 -9.80 -3.62 0.33
CA PRO A 100 -10.36 -4.91 0.70
C PRO A 100 -9.34 -5.77 1.45
N ALA A 101 -9.77 -6.93 1.93
CA ALA A 101 -8.91 -7.86 2.65
C ALA A 101 -7.97 -8.57 1.68
N VAL A 102 -6.83 -7.95 1.41
CA VAL A 102 -5.84 -8.46 0.47
C VAL A 102 -4.43 -8.26 1.01
N ASP A 103 -3.52 -9.05 0.50
CA ASP A 103 -2.09 -8.76 0.56
C ASP A 103 -1.72 -8.14 -0.78
N LEU A 104 -1.21 -6.94 -0.75
CA LEU A 104 -0.96 -6.11 -1.93
C LEU A 104 0.50 -5.69 -1.98
N VAL A 105 1.14 -5.88 -3.12
CA VAL A 105 2.47 -5.32 -3.37
C VAL A 105 2.33 -4.27 -4.47
N ILE A 106 2.71 -3.05 -4.16
CA ILE A 106 2.74 -1.95 -5.11
C ILE A 106 4.17 -1.76 -5.58
N VAL A 107 4.36 -1.86 -6.89
CA VAL A 107 5.68 -1.70 -7.51
C VAL A 107 5.71 -0.37 -8.25
N ALA A 108 6.64 0.49 -7.88
CA ALA A 108 6.80 1.78 -8.57
C ALA A 108 7.50 1.56 -9.91
N ARG A 109 6.96 2.19 -10.95
CA ARG A 109 7.52 2.16 -12.29
C ARG A 109 8.30 3.44 -12.56
N GLY A 110 8.95 3.52 -13.72
CA GLY A 110 9.80 4.66 -14.06
C GLY A 110 9.11 6.02 -14.02
N SER A 111 7.80 6.09 -14.21
CA SER A 111 7.06 7.34 -14.14
C SER A 111 6.60 7.72 -12.73
N ALA A 112 6.84 6.87 -11.74
CA ALA A 112 6.40 7.11 -10.37
C ALA A 112 6.90 8.43 -9.77
N PRO A 113 8.14 8.89 -10.05
CA PRO A 113 8.60 10.17 -9.51
C PRO A 113 7.78 11.38 -9.94
N ARG A 114 7.01 11.26 -11.01
CA ARG A 114 6.16 12.36 -11.50
C ARG A 114 4.79 12.37 -10.86
N ALA A 115 4.43 11.32 -10.16
CA ALA A 115 3.12 11.21 -9.53
C ALA A 115 3.06 12.12 -8.29
N THR A 116 1.95 12.82 -8.16
CA THR A 116 1.67 13.62 -6.97
C THR A 116 1.00 12.73 -5.92
N LEU A 117 0.84 13.28 -4.72
CA LEU A 117 0.09 12.59 -3.67
C LEU A 117 -1.33 12.27 -4.13
N ASP A 118 -2.00 13.22 -4.79
CA ASP A 118 -3.34 13.00 -5.32
C ASP A 118 -3.37 11.91 -6.38
N ASP A 119 -2.38 11.87 -7.25
CA ASP A 119 -2.27 10.81 -8.26
C ASP A 119 -2.17 9.44 -7.59
N MET A 120 -1.39 9.36 -6.53
CA MET A 120 -1.21 8.10 -5.80
C MET A 120 -2.49 7.69 -5.08
N ARG A 121 -3.18 8.63 -4.45
CA ARG A 121 -4.45 8.35 -3.80
C ARG A 121 -5.49 7.86 -4.80
N THR A 122 -5.59 8.53 -5.94
CA THR A 122 -6.51 8.13 -7.00
C THR A 122 -6.18 6.73 -7.51
N TRP A 123 -4.89 6.46 -7.69
CA TRP A 123 -4.43 5.14 -8.12
C TRP A 123 -4.86 4.06 -7.13
N ILE A 124 -4.67 4.32 -5.84
CA ILE A 124 -5.04 3.36 -4.79
C ILE A 124 -6.54 3.10 -4.79
N ARG A 125 -7.35 4.14 -4.96
CA ARG A 125 -8.81 3.98 -5.03
C ARG A 125 -9.24 3.13 -6.21
N ARG A 126 -8.63 3.36 -7.38
CA ARG A 126 -8.93 2.55 -8.56
C ARG A 126 -8.51 1.10 -8.35
N ALA A 127 -7.34 0.90 -7.79
CA ALA A 127 -6.85 -0.44 -7.47
C ALA A 127 -7.78 -1.14 -6.50
N SER A 128 -8.24 -0.43 -5.48
CA SER A 128 -9.15 -0.97 -4.48
C SER A 128 -10.44 -1.49 -5.12
N ARG A 129 -11.03 -0.69 -5.99
CA ARG A 129 -12.26 -1.11 -6.70
C ARG A 129 -12.03 -2.33 -7.57
N ARG A 130 -10.89 -2.36 -8.25
CA ARG A 130 -10.54 -3.47 -9.13
C ARG A 130 -10.36 -4.76 -8.34
N MET A 131 -9.69 -4.69 -7.21
CA MET A 131 -9.48 -5.85 -6.34
C MET A 131 -10.78 -6.31 -5.69
N ALA A 132 -11.58 -5.39 -5.21
CA ALA A 132 -12.87 -5.72 -4.59
C ALA A 132 -13.80 -6.41 -5.58
N GLY A 133 -13.85 -5.93 -6.81
CA GLY A 133 -14.69 -6.54 -7.85
C GLY A 133 -14.34 -7.98 -8.12
N LYS A 134 -13.04 -8.28 -8.22
CA LYS A 134 -12.58 -9.65 -8.44
C LYS A 134 -12.80 -10.53 -7.24
N GLY A 135 -12.59 -9.98 -6.04
CA GLY A 135 -12.79 -10.73 -4.81
C GLY A 135 -14.23 -11.16 -4.61
N GLN A 136 -15.17 -10.39 -5.10
CA GLN A 136 -16.58 -10.67 -4.95
C GLN A 136 -17.13 -11.69 -5.94
N ARG A 137 -16.36 -12.05 -6.93
CA ARG A 137 -16.80 -13.01 -7.94
C ARG A 137 -16.69 -14.46 -7.54
N LEU A 138 -16.25 -14.69 -6.37
CA LEU A 138 -16.19 -16.06 -5.85
C LEU A 138 -17.59 -16.55 -5.44
#